data_7f5c679d60f5df66ccb7ce299f9eb2c5
#
_entry.id   7f5c679d60f5df66ccb7ce299f9eb2c5
#
_cell.length_a   1.000
_cell.length_b   1.000
_cell.length_c   1.000
_cell.angle_alpha   90.00
_cell.angle_beta   90.00
_cell.angle_gamma   90.00
#
_symmetry.space_group_name_H-M   'P 1'
#
loop_
_entity.id
_entity.type
_entity.pdbx_description
1 polymer ?
#
loop_
_entity_poly.entity_id
_entity_poly.type
_entity_poly.pdbx_seq_one_letter_code
_entity_poly.pdbx_strand_id
1 'polypeptide(L)'
;MKFGLRYCNTGPYVHAAAATELVQAGESAGFDTAWTIEHTVVPANYKSPYPYSPSGKMAGGVDDLDLPDPLIWMTYMSAVTSTIKFGTAVLILPQHSPVVTAKQVATLDHLSGGRVLLGIGVGWMREEFDAIGASFDDRGARTDEYVAAMRELWTAESPTFHGEFINFDNTYCRPQPAQGSVPIIIGGDSKIAARRAGRLGDGYFPARGAPQELFDLVRSTAEEHDRDPGAIEFTAALPQDLDDIPKLAAQGISRLVVPVSNVTGLDTV
;
A
#
# COMPACT_ATOMS: atom_id res chain seq x y z
N MET A 1 5.00 -19.48 -1.87
CA MET A 1 4.56 -18.48 -0.87
C MET A 1 5.69 -17.46 -0.71
N LYS A 2 5.37 -16.16 -0.81
CA LYS A 2 6.28 -15.05 -0.51
C LYS A 2 6.07 -14.59 0.94
N PHE A 3 7.09 -14.01 1.56
CA PHE A 3 6.97 -13.42 2.89
C PHE A 3 7.40 -11.95 2.85
N GLY A 4 6.68 -11.10 3.58
CA GLY A 4 6.98 -9.68 3.69
C GLY A 4 6.99 -9.20 5.16
N LEU A 5 7.72 -8.13 5.41
CA LEU A 5 7.67 -7.38 6.66
C LEU A 5 6.60 -6.29 6.58
N ARG A 6 5.87 -6.00 7.66
CA ARG A 6 4.90 -4.90 7.69
C ARG A 6 5.13 -3.98 8.89
N TYR A 7 4.69 -2.73 8.77
CA TYR A 7 4.92 -1.65 9.72
C TYR A 7 6.39 -1.21 9.81
N CYS A 8 7.10 -1.30 8.66
CA CYS A 8 8.55 -1.08 8.61
C CYS A 8 8.98 0.37 8.90
N ASN A 9 8.09 1.35 8.85
CA ASN A 9 8.34 2.75 9.16
C ASN A 9 7.77 3.17 10.53
N THR A 10 7.69 2.27 11.50
CA THR A 10 7.13 2.54 12.84
C THR A 10 8.11 2.20 13.96
N GLY A 11 7.87 2.72 15.17
CA GLY A 11 8.68 2.44 16.34
C GLY A 11 10.16 2.81 16.12
N PRO A 12 11.13 1.94 16.41
CA PRO A 12 12.56 2.27 16.22
C PRO A 12 12.94 2.50 14.76
N TYR A 13 12.14 2.00 13.81
CA TYR A 13 12.42 2.05 12.37
C TYR A 13 12.02 3.37 11.70
N VAL A 14 11.62 4.38 12.48
CA VAL A 14 11.57 5.78 12.07
C VAL A 14 12.98 6.37 11.94
N HIS A 15 13.97 5.78 12.61
CA HIS A 15 15.37 6.21 12.55
C HIS A 15 16.14 5.46 11.46
N ALA A 16 16.92 6.19 10.68
CA ALA A 16 17.61 5.68 9.50
C ALA A 16 18.48 4.43 9.77
N ALA A 17 19.25 4.41 10.88
CA ALA A 17 20.14 3.29 11.21
C ALA A 17 19.35 1.99 11.44
N ALA A 18 18.36 2.02 12.33
CA ALA A 18 17.54 0.85 12.64
C ALA A 18 16.71 0.40 11.44
N ALA A 19 16.18 1.35 10.64
CA ALA A 19 15.46 1.02 9.43
C ALA A 19 16.36 0.33 8.39
N THR A 20 17.59 0.81 8.20
CA THR A 20 18.57 0.20 7.31
C THR A 20 18.90 -1.23 7.75
N GLU A 21 19.18 -1.44 9.03
CA GLU A 21 19.44 -2.76 9.61
C GLU A 21 18.26 -3.71 9.37
N LEU A 22 17.03 -3.27 9.66
CA LEU A 22 15.83 -4.06 9.42
C LEU A 22 15.71 -4.52 7.97
N VAL A 23 15.81 -3.60 7.00
CA VAL A 23 15.57 -3.96 5.60
C VAL A 23 16.69 -4.81 5.02
N GLN A 24 17.93 -4.60 5.43
CA GLN A 24 19.08 -5.42 5.02
C GLN A 24 19.03 -6.82 5.63
N ALA A 25 18.67 -6.95 6.92
CA ALA A 25 18.43 -8.23 7.55
C ALA A 25 17.25 -8.98 6.88
N GLY A 26 16.15 -8.27 6.62
CA GLY A 26 15.00 -8.83 5.89
C GLY A 26 15.37 -9.32 4.50
N GLU A 27 16.12 -8.54 3.72
CA GLU A 27 16.64 -8.92 2.41
C GLU A 27 17.53 -10.17 2.50
N SER A 28 18.46 -10.18 3.44
CA SER A 28 19.38 -11.31 3.67
C SER A 28 18.65 -12.58 4.09
N ALA A 29 17.57 -12.46 4.85
CA ALA A 29 16.71 -13.57 5.28
C ALA A 29 15.75 -14.05 4.17
N GLY A 30 15.71 -13.38 3.00
CA GLY A 30 14.88 -13.75 1.86
C GLY A 30 13.44 -13.24 1.91
N PHE A 31 13.16 -12.20 2.70
CA PHE A 31 11.86 -11.54 2.62
C PHE A 31 11.71 -10.84 1.26
N ASP A 32 10.53 -11.03 0.63
CA ASP A 32 10.20 -10.46 -0.67
C ASP A 32 9.87 -8.96 -0.61
N THR A 33 9.24 -8.52 0.49
CA THR A 33 8.72 -7.15 0.61
C THR A 33 8.85 -6.55 2.00
N ALA A 34 9.02 -5.20 2.04
CA ALA A 34 8.89 -4.38 3.25
C ALA A 34 7.74 -3.38 3.05
N TRP A 35 6.74 -3.40 3.96
CA TRP A 35 5.52 -2.60 3.86
C TRP A 35 5.51 -1.50 4.92
N THR A 36 5.22 -0.28 4.45
CA THR A 36 5.06 0.93 5.26
C THR A 36 3.59 1.27 5.47
N ILE A 37 3.29 2.14 6.43
CA ILE A 37 1.96 2.73 6.63
C ILE A 37 2.04 4.25 6.52
N GLU A 38 0.88 4.90 6.40
CA GLU A 38 0.78 6.35 6.29
C GLU A 38 -0.26 6.95 7.23
N HIS A 39 0.10 8.08 7.79
CA HIS A 39 -0.74 9.22 8.12
C HIS A 39 0.03 10.48 7.73
N THR A 40 -0.57 11.36 6.94
CA THR A 40 0.06 12.64 6.56
C THR A 40 0.24 13.52 7.80
N VAL A 41 -0.81 13.59 8.63
CA VAL A 41 -0.82 14.22 9.96
C VAL A 41 -1.83 13.50 10.84
N VAL A 42 -1.61 13.50 12.15
CA VAL A 42 -2.57 12.96 13.12
C VAL A 42 -3.10 14.09 14.00
N PRO A 43 -4.33 14.60 13.76
CA PRO A 43 -4.94 15.60 14.62
C PRO A 43 -5.15 15.06 16.03
N ALA A 44 -4.67 15.81 17.04
CA ALA A 44 -4.86 15.45 18.43
C ALA A 44 -6.35 15.36 18.78
N ASN A 45 -6.73 14.36 19.56
CA ASN A 45 -8.11 14.14 20.00
C ASN A 45 -9.12 13.93 18.87
N TYR A 46 -8.71 13.36 17.72
CA TYR A 46 -9.61 13.00 16.64
C TYR A 46 -10.79 12.15 17.15
N LYS A 47 -11.96 12.29 16.50
CA LYS A 47 -13.22 11.60 16.86
C LYS A 47 -13.60 10.50 15.89
N SER A 48 -13.07 10.53 14.67
CA SER A 48 -13.28 9.49 13.68
C SER A 48 -12.87 8.13 14.25
N PRO A 49 -13.74 7.10 14.24
CA PRO A 49 -13.40 5.82 14.83
C PRO A 49 -12.42 5.05 13.94
N TYR A 50 -11.31 4.58 14.52
CA TYR A 50 -10.38 3.70 13.82
C TYR A 50 -11.05 2.35 13.52
N PRO A 51 -11.19 1.95 12.25
CA PRO A 51 -12.03 0.81 11.87
C PRO A 51 -11.47 -0.56 12.27
N TYR A 52 -10.20 -0.62 12.67
CA TYR A 52 -9.50 -1.88 12.94
C TYR A 52 -9.28 -2.15 14.44
N SER A 53 -9.83 -1.32 15.31
CA SER A 53 -9.76 -1.51 16.77
C SER A 53 -11.13 -1.33 17.43
N PRO A 54 -11.51 -2.22 18.38
CA PRO A 54 -12.72 -2.06 19.16
C PRO A 54 -12.76 -0.77 19.99
N SER A 55 -11.59 -0.21 20.34
CA SER A 55 -11.50 1.05 21.08
C SER A 55 -11.79 2.29 20.20
N GLY A 56 -11.82 2.13 18.88
CA GLY A 56 -11.91 3.24 17.93
C GLY A 56 -10.65 4.11 17.87
N LYS A 57 -9.56 3.69 18.50
CA LYS A 57 -8.27 4.38 18.49
C LYS A 57 -7.19 3.55 17.80
N MET A 58 -6.23 4.22 17.18
CA MET A 58 -5.06 3.58 16.60
C MET A 58 -4.26 2.78 17.63
N ALA A 59 -3.39 1.90 17.17
CA ALA A 59 -2.55 1.09 18.03
C ALA A 59 -1.72 1.98 18.98
N GLY A 60 -1.66 1.58 20.25
CA GLY A 60 -1.01 2.36 21.30
C GLY A 60 -1.85 3.46 21.92
N GLY A 61 -2.98 3.88 21.33
CA GLY A 61 -3.87 4.90 21.87
C GLY A 61 -3.25 6.29 21.98
N VAL A 62 -2.15 6.55 21.25
CA VAL A 62 -1.39 7.80 21.25
C VAL A 62 -1.62 8.50 19.92
N ASP A 63 -1.94 9.80 19.96
CA ASP A 63 -2.15 10.61 18.75
C ASP A 63 -0.82 11.21 18.24
N ASP A 64 0.16 11.43 19.14
CA ASP A 64 1.50 11.96 18.82
C ASP A 64 2.44 10.79 18.47
N LEU A 65 2.50 10.43 17.20
CA LEU A 65 3.26 9.31 16.67
C LEU A 65 4.33 9.78 15.69
N ASP A 66 5.56 9.33 15.89
CA ASP A 66 6.58 9.43 14.84
C ASP A 66 6.23 8.47 13.70
N LEU A 67 5.83 9.04 12.55
CA LEU A 67 5.49 8.27 11.36
C LEU A 67 6.05 8.96 10.11
N PRO A 68 7.21 8.53 9.61
CA PRO A 68 7.81 9.08 8.39
C PRO A 68 6.90 8.90 7.17
N ASP A 69 6.95 9.89 6.26
CA ASP A 69 6.37 9.75 4.93
C ASP A 69 6.81 8.44 4.27
N PRO A 70 5.88 7.59 3.80
CA PRO A 70 6.21 6.26 3.30
C PRO A 70 7.06 6.30 2.03
N LEU A 71 6.83 7.24 1.10
CA LEU A 71 7.58 7.30 -0.15
C LEU A 71 9.02 7.79 0.09
N ILE A 72 9.21 8.74 1.01
CA ILE A 72 10.55 9.22 1.39
C ILE A 72 11.30 8.10 2.10
N TRP A 73 10.67 7.42 3.06
CA TRP A 73 11.27 6.29 3.77
C TRP A 73 11.66 5.17 2.79
N MET A 74 10.76 4.76 1.89
CA MET A 74 11.03 3.72 0.89
C MET A 74 12.15 4.12 -0.06
N THR A 75 12.24 5.40 -0.44
CA THR A 75 13.34 5.90 -1.29
C THR A 75 14.68 5.73 -0.60
N TYR A 76 14.79 6.11 0.68
CA TYR A 76 16.02 5.94 1.44
C TYR A 76 16.40 4.46 1.58
N MET A 77 15.45 3.60 1.92
CA MET A 77 15.68 2.17 2.09
C MET A 77 16.04 1.47 0.77
N SER A 78 15.49 1.92 -0.34
CA SER A 78 15.81 1.37 -1.66
C SER A 78 17.27 1.61 -2.07
N ALA A 79 17.90 2.65 -1.55
CA ALA A 79 19.31 2.96 -1.82
C ALA A 79 20.29 2.06 -1.07
N VAL A 80 19.85 1.39 -0.01
CA VAL A 80 20.68 0.53 0.85
C VAL A 80 20.38 -0.98 0.71
N THR A 81 19.53 -1.34 -0.25
CA THR A 81 19.10 -2.70 -0.57
C THR A 81 19.11 -2.94 -2.07
N SER A 82 19.01 -4.20 -2.52
CA SER A 82 19.16 -4.57 -3.94
C SER A 82 17.98 -5.35 -4.52
N THR A 83 17.27 -6.14 -3.72
CA THR A 83 16.27 -7.12 -4.20
C THR A 83 14.92 -6.99 -3.51
N ILE A 84 14.88 -6.65 -2.22
CA ILE A 84 13.64 -6.49 -1.47
C ILE A 84 12.79 -5.39 -2.08
N LYS A 85 11.51 -5.67 -2.26
CA LYS A 85 10.53 -4.71 -2.77
C LYS A 85 9.95 -3.88 -1.64
N PHE A 86 9.48 -2.70 -1.95
CA PHE A 86 8.88 -1.77 -1.01
C PHE A 86 7.42 -1.53 -1.36
N GLY A 87 6.55 -1.58 -0.37
CA GLY A 87 5.13 -1.34 -0.55
C GLY A 87 4.54 -0.42 0.51
N THR A 88 3.46 0.25 0.16
CA THR A 88 2.62 0.97 1.12
C THR A 88 1.40 0.13 1.51
N ALA A 89 1.05 0.09 2.78
CA ALA A 89 -0.13 -0.64 3.27
C ALA A 89 -0.85 0.14 4.38
N VAL A 90 -1.39 1.30 3.98
CA VAL A 90 -1.59 1.84 2.64
C VAL A 90 -1.14 3.30 2.54
N LEU A 91 -0.90 3.81 1.32
CA LEU A 91 -0.91 5.25 1.03
C LEU A 91 -2.37 5.70 0.90
N ILE A 92 -2.74 6.79 1.58
CA ILE A 92 -4.12 7.32 1.55
C ILE A 92 -4.31 8.18 0.30
N LEU A 93 -4.49 7.51 -0.85
CA LEU A 93 -4.41 8.15 -2.17
C LEU A 93 -5.25 9.43 -2.33
N PRO A 94 -6.50 9.53 -1.84
CA PRO A 94 -7.30 10.75 -2.04
C PRO A 94 -6.83 11.96 -1.22
N GLN A 95 -5.85 11.81 -0.34
CA GLN A 95 -5.18 12.91 0.36
C GLN A 95 -4.10 13.57 -0.49
N HIS A 96 -3.68 12.95 -1.58
CA HIS A 96 -2.56 13.37 -2.42
C HIS A 96 -3.04 13.92 -3.78
N SER A 97 -2.20 14.74 -4.42
CA SER A 97 -2.36 15.04 -5.83
C SER A 97 -1.92 13.83 -6.67
N PRO A 98 -2.80 13.21 -7.48
CA PRO A 98 -2.44 12.00 -8.22
C PRO A 98 -1.33 12.23 -9.24
N VAL A 99 -1.24 13.43 -9.82
CA VAL A 99 -0.16 13.78 -10.77
C VAL A 99 1.19 13.85 -10.06
N VAL A 100 1.24 14.47 -8.86
CA VAL A 100 2.46 14.53 -8.05
C VAL A 100 2.83 13.14 -7.55
N THR A 101 1.86 12.37 -7.05
CA THR A 101 2.09 11.00 -6.57
C THR A 101 2.55 10.08 -7.70
N ALA A 102 1.94 10.17 -8.89
CA ALA A 102 2.40 9.43 -10.06
C ALA A 102 3.87 9.70 -10.36
N LYS A 103 4.29 10.97 -10.28
CA LYS A 103 5.68 11.38 -10.48
C LYS A 103 6.61 10.82 -9.41
N GLN A 104 6.24 10.93 -8.14
CA GLN A 104 7.05 10.44 -7.01
C GLN A 104 7.23 8.92 -7.07
N VAL A 105 6.14 8.20 -7.27
CA VAL A 105 6.12 6.73 -7.34
C VAL A 105 6.89 6.22 -8.56
N ALA A 106 6.71 6.83 -9.74
CA ALA A 106 7.48 6.49 -10.94
C ALA A 106 8.98 6.74 -10.75
N THR A 107 9.35 7.83 -10.07
CA THR A 107 10.75 8.15 -9.76
C THR A 107 11.36 7.12 -8.81
N LEU A 108 10.65 6.78 -7.73
CA LEU A 108 11.08 5.76 -6.78
C LEU A 108 11.22 4.39 -7.47
N ASP A 109 10.26 4.02 -8.29
CA ASP A 109 10.30 2.75 -9.03
C ASP A 109 11.50 2.70 -9.98
N HIS A 110 11.74 3.78 -10.71
CA HIS A 110 12.89 3.91 -11.60
C HIS A 110 14.23 3.80 -10.86
N LEU A 111 14.39 4.54 -9.76
CA LEU A 111 15.61 4.53 -8.94
C LEU A 111 15.84 3.19 -8.24
N SER A 112 14.79 2.52 -7.83
CA SER A 112 14.88 1.20 -7.19
C SER A 112 15.02 0.03 -8.18
N GLY A 113 14.91 0.28 -9.49
CA GLY A 113 14.97 -0.78 -10.50
C GLY A 113 13.73 -1.66 -10.53
N GLY A 114 12.53 -1.09 -10.33
CA GLY A 114 11.26 -1.81 -10.44
C GLY A 114 10.85 -2.54 -9.15
N ARG A 115 11.19 -1.99 -7.98
CA ARG A 115 10.93 -2.62 -6.68
C ARG A 115 9.79 -1.97 -5.88
N VAL A 116 8.85 -1.28 -6.53
CA VAL A 116 7.73 -0.62 -5.86
C VAL A 116 6.42 -1.38 -6.04
N LEU A 117 5.65 -1.48 -4.97
CA LEU A 117 4.26 -1.90 -4.93
C LEU A 117 3.43 -0.77 -4.29
N LEU A 118 2.54 -0.13 -5.04
CA LEU A 118 1.75 0.96 -4.51
C LEU A 118 0.46 0.41 -3.87
N GLY A 119 0.51 0.16 -2.57
CA GLY A 119 -0.70 -0.18 -1.82
C GLY A 119 -1.48 1.08 -1.45
N ILE A 120 -2.75 1.14 -1.83
CA ILE A 120 -3.59 2.33 -1.65
C ILE A 120 -4.84 2.04 -0.82
N GLY A 121 -5.26 3.05 -0.07
CA GLY A 121 -6.52 3.06 0.67
C GLY A 121 -7.24 4.39 0.49
N VAL A 122 -8.50 4.44 0.96
CA VAL A 122 -9.35 5.64 0.86
C VAL A 122 -9.27 6.54 2.09
N GLY A 123 -8.66 6.08 3.19
CA GLY A 123 -8.62 6.82 4.46
C GLY A 123 -9.91 6.69 5.28
N TRP A 124 -9.78 6.94 6.57
CA TRP A 124 -10.87 6.80 7.56
C TRP A 124 -11.01 8.02 8.48
N MET A 125 -9.95 8.83 8.67
CA MET A 125 -9.88 9.94 9.61
C MET A 125 -10.28 11.25 8.91
N ARG A 126 -11.52 11.72 9.12
CA ARG A 126 -12.01 12.96 8.52
C ARG A 126 -11.17 14.17 8.91
N GLU A 127 -10.75 14.23 10.18
CA GLU A 127 -9.97 15.34 10.72
C GLU A 127 -8.60 15.49 10.03
N GLU A 128 -8.02 14.40 9.56
CA GLU A 128 -6.79 14.42 8.77
C GLU A 128 -7.05 15.05 7.39
N PHE A 129 -8.15 14.66 6.72
CA PHE A 129 -8.55 15.26 5.44
C PHE A 129 -8.82 16.76 5.58
N ASP A 130 -9.52 17.16 6.64
CA ASP A 130 -9.80 18.57 6.91
C ASP A 130 -8.50 19.37 7.13
N ALA A 131 -7.53 18.81 7.87
CA ALA A 131 -6.26 19.45 8.16
C ALA A 131 -5.41 19.72 6.91
N ILE A 132 -5.48 18.85 5.90
CA ILE A 132 -4.73 19.00 4.65
C ILE A 132 -5.56 19.66 3.52
N GLY A 133 -6.82 20.00 3.78
CA GLY A 133 -7.72 20.62 2.81
C GLY A 133 -8.21 19.66 1.71
N ALA A 134 -8.20 18.35 1.96
CA ALA A 134 -8.71 17.35 1.03
C ALA A 134 -10.18 17.01 1.32
N SER A 135 -10.93 16.64 0.29
CA SER A 135 -12.33 16.23 0.43
C SER A 135 -12.44 14.80 0.95
N PHE A 136 -13.21 14.62 2.04
CA PHE A 136 -13.45 13.31 2.64
C PHE A 136 -14.63 12.56 2.00
N ASP A 137 -15.68 13.26 1.59
CA ASP A 137 -16.96 12.64 1.25
C ASP A 137 -16.92 11.92 -0.11
N ASP A 138 -16.14 12.41 -1.05
CA ASP A 138 -15.92 11.85 -2.39
C ASP A 138 -14.63 11.01 -2.51
N ARG A 139 -13.94 10.72 -1.39
CA ARG A 139 -12.64 10.03 -1.38
C ARG A 139 -12.62 8.71 -2.14
N GLY A 140 -13.75 7.99 -2.18
CA GLY A 140 -13.88 6.75 -2.94
C GLY A 140 -13.83 6.97 -4.44
N ALA A 141 -14.63 7.94 -4.95
CA ALA A 141 -14.66 8.28 -6.37
C ALA A 141 -13.31 8.88 -6.83
N ARG A 142 -12.73 9.76 -6.01
CA ARG A 142 -11.37 10.28 -6.25
C ARG A 142 -10.34 9.17 -6.37
N THR A 143 -10.37 8.19 -5.48
CA THR A 143 -9.42 7.07 -5.53
C THR A 143 -9.53 6.31 -6.85
N ASP A 144 -10.76 6.02 -7.31
CA ASP A 144 -10.99 5.29 -8.55
C ASP A 144 -10.47 6.08 -9.76
N GLU A 145 -10.75 7.37 -9.83
CA GLU A 145 -10.27 8.25 -10.90
C GLU A 145 -8.75 8.48 -10.84
N TYR A 146 -8.19 8.66 -9.65
CA TYR A 146 -6.77 8.88 -9.45
C TYR A 146 -5.93 7.68 -9.90
N VAL A 147 -6.41 6.46 -9.67
CA VAL A 147 -5.76 5.24 -10.19
C VAL A 147 -5.71 5.26 -11.72
N ALA A 148 -6.81 5.63 -12.37
CA ALA A 148 -6.87 5.71 -13.83
C ALA A 148 -5.92 6.79 -14.38
N ALA A 149 -5.95 7.99 -13.79
CA ALA A 149 -5.08 9.10 -14.18
C ALA A 149 -3.58 8.79 -13.99
N MET A 150 -3.21 8.10 -12.90
CA MET A 150 -1.82 7.70 -12.65
C MET A 150 -1.35 6.65 -13.66
N ARG A 151 -2.18 5.66 -13.99
CA ARG A 151 -1.86 4.68 -15.03
C ARG A 151 -1.69 5.32 -16.39
N GLU A 152 -2.56 6.27 -16.76
CA GLU A 152 -2.41 7.06 -17.99
C GLU A 152 -1.02 7.75 -18.04
N LEU A 153 -0.62 8.42 -16.95
CA LEU A 153 0.68 9.09 -16.86
C LEU A 153 1.88 8.14 -16.98
N TRP A 154 1.74 6.89 -16.53
CA TRP A 154 2.82 5.90 -16.56
C TRP A 154 2.95 5.16 -17.88
N THR A 155 1.84 4.92 -18.58
CA THR A 155 1.80 3.97 -19.70
C THR A 155 1.58 4.62 -21.06
N ALA A 156 0.89 5.76 -21.14
CA ALA A 156 0.61 6.39 -22.41
C ALA A 156 1.85 7.09 -22.98
N GLU A 157 1.95 7.09 -24.30
CA GLU A 157 2.97 7.83 -25.04
C GLU A 157 2.74 9.34 -24.93
N SER A 158 1.48 9.77 -25.02
CA SER A 158 1.03 11.16 -24.88
C SER A 158 -0.12 11.23 -23.86
N PRO A 159 0.19 11.26 -22.57
CA PRO A 159 -0.82 11.15 -21.51
C PRO A 159 -1.83 12.29 -21.55
N THR A 160 -3.10 11.93 -21.68
CA THR A 160 -4.24 12.85 -21.68
C THR A 160 -5.38 12.22 -20.90
N PHE A 161 -5.93 12.93 -19.93
CA PHE A 161 -6.97 12.42 -19.05
C PHE A 161 -7.99 13.52 -18.72
N HIS A 162 -9.28 13.19 -18.88
CA HIS A 162 -10.41 14.07 -18.57
C HIS A 162 -11.38 13.37 -17.63
N GLY A 163 -11.26 13.66 -16.35
CA GLY A 163 -12.11 13.15 -15.30
C GLY A 163 -12.94 14.24 -14.63
N GLU A 164 -13.62 13.88 -13.58
CA GLU A 164 -14.37 14.81 -12.73
C GLU A 164 -13.41 15.63 -11.84
N PHE A 165 -12.36 15.00 -11.33
CA PHE A 165 -11.45 15.58 -10.34
C PHE A 165 -10.11 16.00 -10.93
N ILE A 166 -9.65 15.31 -11.99
CA ILE A 166 -8.33 15.53 -12.59
C ILE A 166 -8.48 15.66 -14.11
N ASN A 167 -7.80 16.69 -14.65
CA ASN A 167 -7.76 16.94 -16.08
C ASN A 167 -6.34 17.38 -16.49
N PHE A 168 -5.82 16.76 -17.54
CA PHE A 168 -4.56 17.15 -18.18
C PHE A 168 -4.51 16.70 -19.64
N ASP A 169 -3.78 17.45 -20.47
CA ASP A 169 -3.56 17.17 -21.88
C ASP A 169 -2.06 17.10 -22.17
N ASN A 170 -1.63 16.08 -22.92
CA ASN A 170 -0.23 15.90 -23.37
C ASN A 170 0.80 16.10 -22.25
N THR A 171 0.52 15.57 -21.05
CA THR A 171 1.31 15.82 -19.84
C THR A 171 2.28 14.69 -19.58
N TYR A 172 3.55 14.87 -19.90
CA TYR A 172 4.57 13.84 -19.71
C TYR A 172 5.00 13.69 -18.24
N CYS A 173 4.96 12.47 -17.74
CA CYS A 173 5.52 12.06 -16.45
C CYS A 173 6.79 11.25 -16.69
N ARG A 174 7.97 11.86 -16.50
CA ARG A 174 9.28 11.22 -16.72
C ARG A 174 10.16 11.34 -15.45
N PRO A 175 10.97 10.30 -15.07
CA PRO A 175 11.05 9.01 -15.74
C PRO A 175 9.74 8.23 -15.67
N GLN A 176 9.53 7.30 -16.59
CA GLN A 176 8.49 6.28 -16.44
C GLN A 176 8.94 5.23 -15.43
N PRO A 177 7.99 4.49 -14.81
CA PRO A 177 8.35 3.35 -13.96
C PRO A 177 9.21 2.35 -14.70
N ALA A 178 10.19 1.76 -14.01
CA ALA A 178 11.04 0.70 -14.57
C ALA A 178 10.22 -0.55 -14.93
N GLN A 179 9.10 -0.77 -14.23
CA GLN A 179 8.15 -1.86 -14.49
C GLN A 179 7.18 -1.56 -15.65
N GLY A 180 7.27 -0.37 -16.29
CA GLY A 180 6.28 0.12 -17.26
C GLY A 180 5.03 0.69 -16.61
N SER A 181 4.51 0.05 -15.58
CA SER A 181 3.46 0.54 -14.69
C SER A 181 3.72 -0.01 -13.29
N VAL A 182 3.48 0.79 -12.25
CA VAL A 182 3.64 0.32 -10.86
C VAL A 182 2.41 -0.49 -10.46
N PRO A 183 2.57 -1.72 -9.92
CA PRO A 183 1.46 -2.51 -9.43
C PRO A 183 0.70 -1.80 -8.32
N ILE A 184 -0.63 -1.72 -8.43
CA ILE A 184 -1.52 -1.08 -7.48
C ILE A 184 -2.22 -2.14 -6.64
N ILE A 185 -1.97 -2.11 -5.32
CA ILE A 185 -2.52 -3.04 -4.35
C ILE A 185 -3.63 -2.34 -3.56
N ILE A 186 -4.85 -2.82 -3.66
CA ILE A 186 -5.97 -2.21 -2.94
C ILE A 186 -6.03 -2.75 -1.51
N GLY A 187 -6.02 -1.84 -0.53
CA GLY A 187 -6.17 -2.17 0.88
C GLY A 187 -7.59 -1.98 1.41
N GLY A 188 -7.89 -2.67 2.52
CA GLY A 188 -9.12 -2.52 3.29
C GLY A 188 -9.99 -3.76 3.37
N ASP A 189 -10.85 -3.82 4.42
CA ASP A 189 -11.65 -4.99 4.80
C ASP A 189 -13.11 -4.89 4.37
N SER A 190 -13.47 -3.92 3.52
CA SER A 190 -14.86 -3.74 3.08
C SER A 190 -15.14 -4.39 1.73
N LYS A 191 -16.41 -4.76 1.49
CA LYS A 191 -16.85 -5.22 0.17
C LYS A 191 -16.61 -4.18 -0.94
N ILE A 192 -16.62 -2.88 -0.58
CA ILE A 192 -16.30 -1.81 -1.54
C ILE A 192 -14.82 -1.87 -1.93
N ALA A 193 -13.92 -2.10 -0.96
CA ALA A 193 -12.49 -2.28 -1.24
C ALA A 193 -12.24 -3.53 -2.10
N ALA A 194 -12.88 -4.66 -1.78
CA ALA A 194 -12.77 -5.88 -2.57
C ALA A 194 -13.25 -5.68 -4.03
N ARG A 195 -14.41 -5.04 -4.24
CA ARG A 195 -14.87 -4.71 -5.60
C ARG A 195 -13.92 -3.75 -6.32
N ARG A 196 -13.36 -2.76 -5.61
CA ARG A 196 -12.32 -1.88 -6.18
C ARG A 196 -11.10 -2.67 -6.60
N ALA A 197 -10.65 -3.62 -5.80
CA ALA A 197 -9.53 -4.51 -6.15
C ALA A 197 -9.82 -5.32 -7.41
N GLY A 198 -11.01 -5.92 -7.54
CA GLY A 198 -11.43 -6.62 -8.73
C GLY A 198 -11.45 -5.74 -9.98
N ARG A 199 -11.96 -4.50 -9.87
CA ARG A 199 -12.04 -3.56 -11.01
C ARG A 199 -10.69 -2.96 -11.39
N LEU A 200 -9.88 -2.56 -10.42
CA LEU A 200 -8.75 -1.65 -10.63
C LEU A 200 -7.41 -2.17 -10.09
N GLY A 201 -7.41 -3.10 -9.12
CA GLY A 201 -6.19 -3.53 -8.44
C GLY A 201 -5.38 -4.56 -9.23
N ASP A 202 -4.07 -4.52 -9.07
CA ASP A 202 -3.16 -5.61 -9.46
C ASP A 202 -2.93 -6.56 -8.27
N GLY A 203 -3.38 -6.16 -7.09
CA GLY A 203 -3.43 -6.98 -5.89
C GLY A 203 -4.45 -6.49 -4.87
N TYR A 204 -4.70 -7.33 -3.87
CA TYR A 204 -5.59 -7.04 -2.75
C TYR A 204 -4.92 -7.42 -1.43
N PHE A 205 -4.95 -6.49 -0.47
CA PHE A 205 -4.38 -6.68 0.84
C PHE A 205 -5.35 -6.21 1.93
N PRO A 206 -6.18 -7.11 2.50
CA PRO A 206 -7.05 -6.78 3.64
C PRO A 206 -6.21 -6.47 4.88
N ALA A 207 -6.69 -5.54 5.71
CA ALA A 207 -5.98 -5.11 6.91
C ALA A 207 -5.89 -6.22 7.97
N ARG A 208 -6.88 -7.14 7.98
CA ARG A 208 -7.01 -8.20 8.99
C ARG A 208 -7.28 -9.57 8.36
N GLY A 209 -6.47 -10.54 8.75
CA GLY A 209 -6.68 -11.94 8.40
C GLY A 209 -6.68 -12.23 6.89
N ALA A 210 -7.44 -13.25 6.53
CA ALA A 210 -7.60 -13.73 5.16
C ALA A 210 -9.08 -14.06 4.89
N PRO A 211 -9.97 -13.06 4.79
CA PRO A 211 -11.41 -13.27 4.63
C PRO A 211 -11.73 -13.80 3.24
N GLN A 212 -12.02 -15.10 3.15
CA GLN A 212 -12.28 -15.82 1.89
C GLN A 212 -13.38 -15.14 1.06
N GLU A 213 -14.47 -14.69 1.70
CA GLU A 213 -15.57 -14.01 1.01
C GLU A 213 -15.15 -12.74 0.27
N LEU A 214 -14.14 -12.02 0.79
CA LEU A 214 -13.61 -10.82 0.13
C LEU A 214 -12.72 -11.19 -1.05
N PHE A 215 -11.90 -12.25 -0.93
CA PHE A 215 -11.10 -12.75 -2.05
C PHE A 215 -11.98 -13.28 -3.18
N ASP A 216 -13.07 -13.99 -2.86
CA ASP A 216 -14.01 -14.46 -3.85
C ASP A 216 -14.74 -13.28 -4.54
N LEU A 217 -15.08 -12.25 -3.77
CA LEU A 217 -15.66 -11.02 -4.32
C LEU A 217 -14.69 -10.26 -5.23
N VAL A 218 -13.38 -10.26 -4.92
CA VAL A 218 -12.36 -9.69 -5.82
C VAL A 218 -12.35 -10.44 -7.14
N ARG A 219 -12.33 -11.78 -7.09
CA ARG A 219 -12.29 -12.62 -8.31
C ARG A 219 -13.53 -12.45 -9.17
N SER A 220 -14.73 -12.57 -8.57
CA SER A 220 -15.97 -12.41 -9.32
C SER A 220 -16.12 -11.01 -9.91
N THR A 221 -15.69 -9.97 -9.17
CA THR A 221 -15.72 -8.61 -9.72
C THR A 221 -14.69 -8.43 -10.85
N ALA A 222 -13.54 -9.08 -10.80
CA ALA A 222 -12.57 -9.05 -11.91
C ALA A 222 -13.19 -9.66 -13.18
N GLU A 223 -13.81 -10.84 -13.06
CA GLU A 223 -14.51 -11.50 -14.16
C GLU A 223 -15.64 -10.63 -14.75
N GLU A 224 -16.45 -9.97 -13.89
CA GLU A 224 -17.51 -9.04 -14.31
C GLU A 224 -16.98 -7.84 -15.13
N HIS A 225 -15.67 -7.54 -15.03
CA HIS A 225 -15.01 -6.42 -15.70
C HIS A 225 -13.95 -6.89 -16.73
N ASP A 226 -14.11 -8.09 -17.27
CA ASP A 226 -13.23 -8.68 -18.30
C ASP A 226 -11.73 -8.69 -17.90
N ARG A 227 -11.42 -8.83 -16.59
CA ARG A 227 -10.08 -8.95 -16.09
C ARG A 227 -9.80 -10.37 -15.64
N ASP A 228 -8.55 -10.83 -15.82
CA ASP A 228 -8.11 -12.13 -15.32
C ASP A 228 -8.00 -12.11 -13.78
N PRO A 229 -8.84 -12.85 -13.05
CA PRO A 229 -8.76 -12.92 -11.60
C PRO A 229 -7.47 -13.60 -11.10
N GLY A 230 -6.83 -14.43 -11.93
CA GLY A 230 -5.56 -15.09 -11.64
C GLY A 230 -4.36 -14.13 -11.67
N ALA A 231 -4.50 -12.97 -12.31
CA ALA A 231 -3.47 -11.93 -12.34
C ALA A 231 -3.46 -11.06 -11.07
N ILE A 232 -4.48 -11.14 -10.22
CA ILE A 232 -4.59 -10.35 -8.99
C ILE A 232 -3.86 -11.05 -7.83
N GLU A 233 -2.81 -10.42 -7.32
CA GLU A 233 -2.02 -10.96 -6.20
C GLU A 233 -2.73 -10.75 -4.85
N PHE A 234 -2.87 -11.81 -4.05
CA PHE A 234 -3.43 -11.73 -2.72
C PHE A 234 -2.34 -11.74 -1.65
N THR A 235 -2.36 -10.72 -0.79
CA THR A 235 -1.50 -10.60 0.40
C THR A 235 -2.36 -10.69 1.65
N ALA A 236 -1.91 -11.42 2.69
CA ALA A 236 -2.59 -11.51 3.97
C ALA A 236 -1.61 -11.45 5.14
N ALA A 237 -2.12 -11.21 6.34
CA ALA A 237 -1.31 -11.33 7.56
C ALA A 237 -0.88 -12.79 7.79
N LEU A 238 0.31 -12.97 8.36
CA LEU A 238 0.76 -14.30 8.80
C LEU A 238 -0.25 -14.86 9.83
N PRO A 239 -0.72 -16.11 9.67
CA PRO A 239 -1.62 -16.73 10.64
C PRO A 239 -0.91 -16.97 11.97
N GLN A 240 -1.68 -17.06 13.06
CA GLN A 240 -1.12 -17.41 14.37
C GLN A 240 -0.60 -18.86 14.40
N ASP A 241 -1.32 -19.76 13.76
CA ASP A 241 -0.90 -21.15 13.55
C ASP A 241 -0.25 -21.27 12.17
N LEU A 242 1.02 -21.62 12.14
CA LEU A 242 1.77 -21.78 10.89
C LEU A 242 1.30 -22.98 10.06
N ASP A 243 0.64 -23.94 10.66
CA ASP A 243 0.04 -25.08 9.97
C ASP A 243 -1.15 -24.67 9.07
N ASP A 244 -1.68 -23.46 9.25
CA ASP A 244 -2.66 -22.88 8.32
C ASP A 244 -2.08 -22.34 7.00
N ILE A 245 -0.74 -22.19 6.89
CA ILE A 245 -0.10 -21.63 5.67
C ILE A 245 -0.47 -22.42 4.39
N PRO A 246 -0.46 -23.76 4.37
CA PRO A 246 -0.89 -24.51 3.18
C PRO A 246 -2.34 -24.24 2.78
N LYS A 247 -3.24 -24.04 3.74
CA LYS A 247 -4.64 -23.71 3.50
C LYS A 247 -4.77 -22.31 2.88
N LEU A 248 -4.04 -21.33 3.39
CA LEU A 248 -4.00 -19.98 2.83
C LEU A 248 -3.44 -19.97 1.39
N ALA A 249 -2.40 -20.77 1.14
CA ALA A 249 -1.87 -20.96 -0.21
C ALA A 249 -2.92 -21.59 -1.17
N ALA A 250 -3.69 -22.58 -0.69
CA ALA A 250 -4.77 -23.18 -1.46
C ALA A 250 -5.93 -22.21 -1.75
N GLN A 251 -6.12 -21.17 -0.93
CA GLN A 251 -7.03 -20.06 -1.19
C GLN A 251 -6.51 -19.06 -2.23
N GLY A 252 -5.28 -19.25 -2.74
CA GLY A 252 -4.65 -18.38 -3.72
C GLY A 252 -3.88 -17.20 -3.12
N ILE A 253 -3.65 -17.20 -1.79
CA ILE A 253 -2.79 -16.19 -1.16
C ILE A 253 -1.35 -16.46 -1.55
N SER A 254 -0.70 -15.48 -2.14
CA SER A 254 0.68 -15.58 -2.66
C SER A 254 1.72 -14.97 -1.73
N ARG A 255 1.31 -14.04 -0.86
CA ARG A 255 2.20 -13.37 0.11
C ARG A 255 1.59 -13.33 1.51
N LEU A 256 2.41 -13.64 2.51
CA LEU A 256 2.09 -13.45 3.92
C LEU A 256 3.01 -12.38 4.53
N VAL A 257 2.46 -11.51 5.39
CA VAL A 257 3.23 -10.43 6.01
C VAL A 257 3.34 -10.59 7.51
N VAL A 258 4.55 -10.34 8.02
CA VAL A 258 4.92 -10.45 9.43
C VAL A 258 5.07 -9.03 10.01
N PRO A 259 4.40 -8.69 11.13
CA PRO A 259 4.67 -7.43 11.81
C PRO A 259 6.12 -7.37 12.31
N VAL A 260 6.81 -6.24 12.09
CA VAL A 260 8.21 -6.09 12.57
C VAL A 260 8.34 -6.19 14.09
N SER A 261 7.25 -5.94 14.85
CA SER A 261 7.22 -6.16 16.30
C SER A 261 7.40 -7.63 16.71
N ASN A 262 7.21 -8.57 15.78
CA ASN A 262 7.41 -10.00 16.01
C ASN A 262 8.82 -10.46 15.56
N VAL A 263 9.58 -9.57 14.95
CA VAL A 263 10.99 -9.82 14.60
C VAL A 263 11.82 -9.52 15.85
N THR A 264 12.29 -10.57 16.51
CA THR A 264 13.18 -10.46 17.69
C THR A 264 14.58 -10.88 17.30
N GLY A 265 15.58 -10.22 17.85
CA GLY A 265 16.98 -10.65 17.74
C GLY A 265 17.63 -10.27 16.41
N LEU A 266 17.45 -9.04 15.95
CA LEU A 266 18.30 -8.50 14.87
C LEU A 266 19.79 -8.56 15.20
N ASP A 267 20.15 -8.61 16.50
CA ASP A 267 21.52 -8.79 17.00
C ASP A 267 22.07 -10.21 16.81
N THR A 268 21.30 -11.14 16.24
CA THR A 268 21.65 -12.58 16.12
C THR A 268 21.62 -13.12 14.69
N VAL A 269 21.56 -12.24 13.70
CA VAL A 269 21.62 -12.64 12.28
C VAL A 269 22.96 -12.26 11.66
#